data_9155af287900280ed67e81574b998c56
#
_entry.id   9155af287900280ed67e81574b998c56
#
_cell.length_a   1.000
_cell.length_b   1.000
_cell.length_c   1.000
_cell.angle_alpha   90.00
_cell.angle_beta   90.00
_cell.angle_gamma   90.00
#
_symmetry.space_group_name_H-M   'P 1'
#
loop_
_entity.id
_entity.type
_entity.pdbx_description
1 polymer ?
#
loop_
_entity_poly.entity_id
_entity_poly.type
_entity_poly.pdbx_seq_one_letter_code
_entity_poly.pdbx_strand_id
1 'polypeptide(L)'
;MYFIGEEEQQAALEVIKSGSLCRYGPEESRVTTFENSITEKFNVEYALATNGGTSSLIVALYAAGIGLGDEVIVPAYTWIATPASVVIANAVPVIAEIDNSLTIDPNDIEAKITPRTKAIIPVHMIGVPSNMEAIKTIAKKHNLMVIEDCAQAIGAGFKGARLGTHGDIGCFSLQQSKIITTGEGGIVITNNEELHDRARMIHDGGNLWGVSKHTSAFFPGMNFRMDEVRGAIASVQLTRLDGFIENMRTRKYKLREAIADIDGIELRKVHDKNGDASTTMVFFLSTPDLARKFGEVMGKYGVPAGPMYTHGNGDKHVYPGWDYILQKKTYHSNGLPYTHPTYGDIQYSDRMCPKTLDYLGRAICIGIGHEMSDETIDKVANAIRSTAKDTL
;
A
#
# COMPACT_ATOMS: atom_id res chain seq x y z
N MET A 1 15.16 -5.90 -5.41
CA MET A 1 13.72 -6.20 -5.49
C MET A 1 13.12 -5.73 -6.82
N TYR A 2 13.51 -4.60 -7.38
CA TYR A 2 13.11 -4.15 -8.73
C TYR A 2 14.14 -4.59 -9.77
N PHE A 3 13.65 -4.74 -11.01
CA PHE A 3 14.49 -5.11 -12.16
C PHE A 3 14.18 -4.15 -13.32
N ILE A 4 15.22 -3.58 -13.92
CA ILE A 4 15.15 -2.76 -15.14
C ILE A 4 16.13 -3.37 -16.14
N GLY A 5 15.62 -3.88 -17.25
CA GLY A 5 16.39 -4.54 -18.29
C GLY A 5 16.45 -3.76 -19.60
N GLU A 6 16.88 -4.43 -20.65
CA GLU A 6 17.00 -3.84 -21.99
C GLU A 6 15.64 -3.45 -22.59
N GLU A 7 14.58 -4.20 -22.27
CA GLU A 7 13.23 -3.91 -22.78
C GLU A 7 12.69 -2.58 -22.26
N GLU A 8 12.88 -2.29 -20.95
CA GLU A 8 12.50 -1.01 -20.36
C GLU A 8 13.33 0.14 -20.92
N GLN A 9 14.64 -0.08 -21.12
CA GLN A 9 15.54 0.91 -21.74
C GLN A 9 15.12 1.23 -23.16
N GLN A 10 14.81 0.21 -23.97
CA GLN A 10 14.36 0.38 -25.35
C GLN A 10 13.02 1.10 -25.42
N ALA A 11 12.05 0.71 -24.59
CA ALA A 11 10.73 1.36 -24.52
C ALA A 11 10.84 2.85 -24.17
N ALA A 12 11.67 3.20 -23.18
CA ALA A 12 11.94 4.60 -22.82
C ALA A 12 12.63 5.37 -23.95
N LEU A 13 13.63 4.76 -24.63
CA LEU A 13 14.37 5.38 -25.73
C LEU A 13 13.46 5.68 -26.93
N GLU A 14 12.52 4.81 -27.25
CA GLU A 14 11.53 5.03 -28.32
C GLU A 14 10.69 6.29 -28.05
N VAL A 15 10.20 6.45 -26.83
CA VAL A 15 9.44 7.64 -26.45
C VAL A 15 10.30 8.90 -26.54
N ILE A 16 11.54 8.85 -26.05
CA ILE A 16 12.47 10.01 -26.12
C ILE A 16 12.75 10.38 -27.59
N LYS A 17 12.98 9.38 -28.46
CA LYS A 17 13.21 9.62 -29.89
C LYS A 17 12.00 10.20 -30.62
N SER A 18 10.79 9.85 -30.20
CA SER A 18 9.56 10.40 -30.79
C SER A 18 9.38 11.91 -30.50
N GLY A 19 10.01 12.41 -29.42
CA GLY A 19 9.83 13.79 -28.95
C GLY A 19 8.47 14.07 -28.32
N SER A 20 7.55 13.08 -28.27
CA SER A 20 6.20 13.21 -27.69
C SER A 20 6.17 12.65 -26.28
N LEU A 21 6.40 13.49 -25.28
CA LEU A 21 6.59 13.09 -23.88
C LEU A 21 5.32 13.22 -23.02
N CYS A 22 4.37 14.07 -23.45
CA CYS A 22 3.12 14.29 -22.73
C CYS A 22 2.07 13.25 -23.15
N ARG A 23 1.30 12.72 -22.17
CA ARG A 23 0.26 11.71 -22.42
C ARG A 23 -0.80 12.09 -23.47
N TYR A 24 -0.96 13.36 -23.79
CA TYR A 24 -1.90 13.88 -24.79
C TYR A 24 -1.22 14.28 -26.11
N GLY A 25 0.08 13.99 -26.26
CA GLY A 25 0.84 14.32 -27.45
C GLY A 25 0.76 13.32 -28.59
N PRO A 26 0.99 12.03 -28.34
CA PRO A 26 1.00 11.00 -29.37
C PRO A 26 -0.40 10.57 -29.79
N GLU A 27 -0.51 10.11 -31.02
CA GLU A 27 -1.72 9.48 -31.54
C GLU A 27 -2.03 8.15 -30.79
N GLU A 28 -0.96 7.41 -30.43
CA GLU A 28 -1.02 6.23 -29.54
C GLU A 28 -0.22 6.51 -28.26
N SER A 29 -0.93 6.85 -27.17
CA SER A 29 -0.30 7.13 -25.87
C SER A 29 0.16 5.85 -25.18
N ARG A 30 1.43 5.81 -24.76
CA ARG A 30 2.00 4.73 -23.95
C ARG A 30 1.33 4.64 -22.57
N VAL A 31 0.94 5.77 -22.01
CA VAL A 31 0.18 5.81 -20.76
C VAL A 31 -1.20 5.18 -20.94
N THR A 32 -1.91 5.51 -22.02
CA THR A 32 -3.22 4.89 -22.31
C THR A 32 -3.09 3.38 -22.59
N THR A 33 -2.05 2.96 -23.29
CA THR A 33 -1.76 1.52 -23.49
C THR A 33 -1.54 0.80 -22.17
N PHE A 34 -0.80 1.44 -21.24
CA PHE A 34 -0.59 0.89 -19.90
C PHE A 34 -1.90 0.81 -19.09
N GLU A 35 -2.73 1.88 -19.11
CA GLU A 35 -4.05 1.89 -18.46
C GLU A 35 -4.94 0.77 -18.97
N ASN A 36 -5.02 0.56 -20.29
CA ASN A 36 -5.77 -0.52 -20.91
C ASN A 36 -5.23 -1.91 -20.49
N SER A 37 -3.92 -2.08 -20.41
CA SER A 37 -3.30 -3.32 -19.92
C SER A 37 -3.61 -3.59 -18.44
N ILE A 38 -3.74 -2.54 -17.63
CA ILE A 38 -4.21 -2.66 -16.23
C ILE A 38 -5.67 -3.09 -16.19
N THR A 39 -6.57 -2.45 -16.97
CA THR A 39 -8.00 -2.82 -16.97
C THR A 39 -8.18 -4.28 -17.36
N GLU A 40 -7.49 -4.76 -18.37
CA GLU A 40 -7.52 -6.16 -18.79
C GLU A 40 -6.97 -7.09 -17.70
N LYS A 41 -5.75 -6.81 -17.19
CA LYS A 41 -5.07 -7.69 -16.23
C LYS A 41 -5.76 -7.77 -14.87
N PHE A 42 -6.40 -6.69 -14.43
CA PHE A 42 -7.08 -6.61 -13.14
C PHE A 42 -8.59 -6.88 -13.25
N ASN A 43 -9.11 -7.00 -14.46
CA ASN A 43 -10.53 -7.17 -14.75
C ASN A 43 -11.37 -6.07 -14.09
N VAL A 44 -11.06 -4.82 -14.43
CA VAL A 44 -11.74 -3.61 -13.99
C VAL A 44 -12.12 -2.73 -15.17
N GLU A 45 -13.13 -1.88 -15.01
CA GLU A 45 -13.62 -1.02 -16.08
C GLU A 45 -12.70 0.18 -16.35
N TYR A 46 -12.08 0.74 -15.30
CA TYR A 46 -11.32 2.00 -15.39
C TYR A 46 -9.98 1.91 -14.67
N ALA A 47 -8.95 2.43 -15.33
CA ALA A 47 -7.63 2.66 -14.74
C ALA A 47 -7.15 4.07 -15.12
N LEU A 48 -6.47 4.73 -14.18
CA LEU A 48 -5.90 6.07 -14.35
C LEU A 48 -4.48 6.09 -13.80
N ALA A 49 -3.49 6.27 -14.67
CA ALA A 49 -2.10 6.36 -14.28
C ALA A 49 -1.77 7.75 -13.73
N THR A 50 -1.12 7.79 -12.58
CA THR A 50 -0.72 9.01 -11.87
C THR A 50 0.80 9.09 -11.73
N ASN A 51 1.31 10.25 -11.31
CA ASN A 51 2.76 10.47 -11.15
C ASN A 51 3.33 9.89 -9.85
N GLY A 52 2.52 9.28 -8.98
CA GLY A 52 2.99 8.68 -7.72
C GLY A 52 1.88 8.02 -6.91
N GLY A 53 2.25 7.08 -6.02
CA GLY A 53 1.29 6.39 -5.15
C GLY A 53 0.55 7.32 -4.19
N THR A 54 1.23 8.33 -3.64
CA THR A 54 0.60 9.37 -2.82
C THR A 54 -0.43 10.16 -3.62
N SER A 55 -0.10 10.49 -4.86
CA SER A 55 -1.04 11.15 -5.79
C SER A 55 -2.26 10.28 -6.06
N SER A 56 -2.09 8.96 -6.19
CA SER A 56 -3.21 8.01 -6.35
C SER A 56 -4.17 8.06 -5.16
N LEU A 57 -3.64 8.07 -3.93
CA LEU A 57 -4.45 8.17 -2.71
C LEU A 57 -5.19 9.52 -2.63
N ILE A 58 -4.51 10.62 -2.94
CA ILE A 58 -5.13 11.96 -2.97
C ILE A 58 -6.25 12.01 -4.01
N VAL A 59 -6.00 11.52 -5.22
CA VAL A 59 -6.99 11.44 -6.30
C VAL A 59 -8.20 10.61 -5.88
N ALA A 60 -7.98 9.44 -5.25
CA ALA A 60 -9.04 8.57 -4.77
C ALA A 60 -9.91 9.24 -3.69
N LEU A 61 -9.28 9.89 -2.71
CA LEU A 61 -10.00 10.60 -1.64
C LEU A 61 -10.88 11.74 -2.19
N TYR A 62 -10.34 12.58 -3.08
CA TYR A 62 -11.14 13.63 -3.71
C TYR A 62 -12.20 13.09 -4.65
N ALA A 63 -11.92 12.00 -5.38
CA ALA A 63 -12.92 11.33 -6.21
C ALA A 63 -14.08 10.79 -5.37
N ALA A 64 -13.78 10.22 -4.20
CA ALA A 64 -14.76 9.77 -3.20
C ALA A 64 -15.51 10.92 -2.51
N GLY A 65 -15.16 12.19 -2.79
CA GLY A 65 -15.78 13.35 -2.17
C GLY A 65 -15.38 13.59 -0.72
N ILE A 66 -14.29 13.00 -0.27
CA ILE A 66 -13.76 13.15 1.09
C ILE A 66 -13.19 14.56 1.28
N GLY A 67 -13.55 15.20 2.39
CA GLY A 67 -13.14 16.57 2.67
C GLY A 67 -13.35 17.01 4.10
N LEU A 68 -13.49 18.33 4.28
CA LEU A 68 -13.61 18.96 5.57
C LEU A 68 -14.88 18.52 6.32
N GLY A 69 -14.72 18.02 7.53
CA GLY A 69 -15.79 17.46 8.35
C GLY A 69 -15.81 15.93 8.35
N ASP A 70 -15.05 15.28 7.45
CA ASP A 70 -15.02 13.83 7.31
C ASP A 70 -13.86 13.19 8.08
N GLU A 71 -14.10 11.97 8.52
CA GLU A 71 -13.10 11.08 9.13
C GLU A 71 -12.83 9.89 8.21
N VAL A 72 -11.56 9.49 8.11
CA VAL A 72 -11.13 8.30 7.34
C VAL A 72 -10.33 7.37 8.25
N ILE A 73 -10.77 6.12 8.36
CA ILE A 73 -10.08 5.11 9.18
C ILE A 73 -8.89 4.55 8.41
N VAL A 74 -7.71 4.59 9.04
CA VAL A 74 -6.43 4.11 8.50
C VAL A 74 -5.72 3.20 9.49
N PRO A 75 -4.92 2.19 9.06
CA PRO A 75 -4.17 1.35 10.01
C PRO A 75 -3.02 2.11 10.66
N ALA A 76 -2.69 1.75 11.89
CA ALA A 76 -1.54 2.27 12.66
C ALA A 76 -0.18 1.81 12.10
N TYR A 77 -0.17 0.82 11.19
CA TYR A 77 0.99 0.35 10.45
C TYR A 77 0.74 0.51 8.95
N THR A 78 1.29 1.56 8.40
CA THR A 78 1.34 1.88 6.98
C THR A 78 2.40 2.95 6.73
N TRP A 79 2.82 3.14 5.48
CA TRP A 79 3.63 4.31 5.11
C TRP A 79 2.85 5.60 5.37
N ILE A 80 3.53 6.60 5.91
CA ILE A 80 2.94 7.91 6.31
C ILE A 80 2.11 8.59 5.21
N ALA A 81 2.29 8.23 3.93
CA ALA A 81 1.50 8.79 2.82
C ALA A 81 0.00 8.50 2.97
N THR A 82 -0.39 7.36 3.55
CA THR A 82 -1.81 7.00 3.75
C THR A 82 -2.53 8.02 4.64
N PRO A 83 -2.13 8.25 5.90
CA PRO A 83 -2.78 9.28 6.74
C PRO A 83 -2.50 10.71 6.24
N ALA A 84 -1.35 10.98 5.64
CA ALA A 84 -1.04 12.30 5.08
C ALA A 84 -1.99 12.68 3.94
N SER A 85 -2.33 11.74 3.05
CA SER A 85 -3.31 11.97 1.97
C SER A 85 -4.69 12.36 2.51
N VAL A 86 -5.11 11.78 3.63
CA VAL A 86 -6.36 12.16 4.32
C VAL A 86 -6.30 13.61 4.78
N VAL A 87 -5.19 14.04 5.40
CA VAL A 87 -5.03 15.44 5.84
C VAL A 87 -4.97 16.39 4.65
N ILE A 88 -4.28 16.00 3.56
CA ILE A 88 -4.23 16.80 2.33
C ILE A 88 -5.63 16.94 1.70
N ALA A 89 -6.48 15.91 1.81
CA ALA A 89 -7.87 15.99 1.40
C ALA A 89 -8.76 16.82 2.36
N ASN A 90 -8.17 17.47 3.36
CA ASN A 90 -8.86 18.22 4.42
C ASN A 90 -9.77 17.38 5.31
N ALA A 91 -9.56 16.07 5.38
CA ALA A 91 -10.22 15.17 6.32
C ALA A 91 -9.29 14.77 7.47
N VAL A 92 -9.80 14.06 8.46
CA VAL A 92 -9.04 13.66 9.64
C VAL A 92 -8.82 12.14 9.64
N PRO A 93 -7.56 11.65 9.75
CA PRO A 93 -7.30 10.24 9.89
C PRO A 93 -7.67 9.71 11.29
N VAL A 94 -8.46 8.65 11.35
CA VAL A 94 -8.74 7.87 12.56
C VAL A 94 -7.85 6.63 12.53
N ILE A 95 -6.91 6.55 13.47
CA ILE A 95 -5.88 5.51 13.46
C ILE A 95 -6.42 4.25 14.14
N ALA A 96 -6.45 3.13 13.44
CA ALA A 96 -6.93 1.85 13.93
C ALA A 96 -5.79 0.84 14.13
N GLU A 97 -5.97 -0.04 15.11
CA GLU A 97 -5.07 -1.16 15.39
C GLU A 97 -4.91 -2.10 14.19
N ILE A 98 -3.85 -2.87 14.22
CA ILE A 98 -3.66 -4.04 13.36
C ILE A 98 -3.88 -5.33 14.14
N ASP A 99 -4.10 -6.44 13.43
CA ASP A 99 -4.10 -7.78 14.01
C ASP A 99 -2.79 -8.55 13.68
N ASN A 100 -2.73 -9.85 13.98
CA ASN A 100 -1.57 -10.69 13.72
C ASN A 100 -1.30 -10.96 12.21
N SER A 101 -2.14 -10.43 11.34
CA SER A 101 -1.85 -10.35 9.90
C SER A 101 -1.00 -9.13 9.54
N LEU A 102 -0.73 -8.23 10.49
CA LEU A 102 -0.11 -6.92 10.29
C LEU A 102 -0.86 -6.05 9.26
N THR A 103 -2.16 -6.29 9.11
CA THR A 103 -3.10 -5.42 8.39
C THR A 103 -4.15 -4.90 9.37
N ILE A 104 -4.95 -3.93 8.95
CA ILE A 104 -5.95 -3.29 9.82
C ILE A 104 -6.89 -4.33 10.47
N ASP A 105 -7.13 -4.19 11.78
CA ASP A 105 -8.04 -5.07 12.54
C ASP A 105 -9.50 -4.67 12.28
N PRO A 106 -10.33 -5.54 11.65
CA PRO A 106 -11.74 -5.24 11.41
C PRO A 106 -12.54 -4.92 12.68
N ASN A 107 -12.19 -5.52 13.83
CA ASN A 107 -12.88 -5.24 15.09
C ASN A 107 -12.60 -3.82 15.57
N ASP A 108 -11.38 -3.32 15.37
CA ASP A 108 -11.02 -1.95 15.76
C ASP A 108 -11.59 -0.93 14.77
N ILE A 109 -11.72 -1.29 13.47
CA ILE A 109 -12.45 -0.46 12.50
C ILE A 109 -13.86 -0.18 13.03
N GLU A 110 -14.62 -1.22 13.36
CA GLU A 110 -16.02 -1.08 13.78
C GLU A 110 -16.16 -0.29 15.07
N ALA A 111 -15.24 -0.47 16.02
CA ALA A 111 -15.20 0.27 17.28
C ALA A 111 -14.90 1.77 17.12
N LYS A 112 -14.27 2.19 16.02
CA LYS A 112 -13.85 3.58 15.76
C LYS A 112 -14.75 4.34 14.80
N ILE A 113 -15.82 3.72 14.29
CA ILE A 113 -16.78 4.39 13.41
C ILE A 113 -17.56 5.45 14.19
N THR A 114 -17.63 6.64 13.65
CA THR A 114 -18.44 7.76 14.10
C THR A 114 -19.41 8.22 13.00
N PRO A 115 -20.38 9.12 13.29
CA PRO A 115 -21.21 9.70 12.24
C PRO A 115 -20.44 10.49 11.16
N ARG A 116 -19.18 10.84 11.41
CA ARG A 116 -18.30 11.56 10.47
C ARG A 116 -17.45 10.62 9.62
N THR A 117 -17.37 9.36 9.99
CA THR A 117 -16.61 8.38 9.21
C THR A 117 -17.21 8.23 7.82
N LYS A 118 -16.42 8.40 6.77
CA LYS A 118 -16.85 8.31 5.36
C LYS A 118 -16.13 7.21 4.60
N ALA A 119 -14.89 6.89 4.99
CA ALA A 119 -14.12 5.88 4.29
C ALA A 119 -13.23 5.07 5.26
N ILE A 120 -12.85 3.89 4.77
CA ILE A 120 -11.81 3.04 5.35
C ILE A 120 -10.72 2.89 4.28
N ILE A 121 -9.45 3.06 4.67
CA ILE A 121 -8.31 2.75 3.81
C ILE A 121 -7.60 1.50 4.36
N PRO A 122 -8.00 0.28 3.97
CA PRO A 122 -7.20 -0.89 4.24
C PRO A 122 -5.89 -0.81 3.45
N VAL A 123 -4.77 -1.12 4.13
CA VAL A 123 -3.45 -1.17 3.51
C VAL A 123 -2.97 -2.62 3.49
N HIS A 124 -2.62 -3.11 2.31
CA HIS A 124 -2.12 -4.47 2.13
C HIS A 124 -0.62 -4.53 2.40
N MET A 125 -0.28 -4.38 3.70
CA MET A 125 1.10 -4.18 4.14
C MET A 125 2.01 -5.34 3.78
N ILE A 126 3.15 -4.97 3.15
CA ILE A 126 4.19 -5.90 2.70
C ILE A 126 3.62 -7.09 1.91
N GLY A 127 2.64 -6.78 1.05
CA GLY A 127 2.08 -7.70 0.07
C GLY A 127 1.02 -8.68 0.59
N VAL A 128 0.66 -8.64 1.87
CA VAL A 128 -0.37 -9.54 2.44
C VAL A 128 -1.74 -8.88 2.39
N PRO A 129 -2.76 -9.55 1.82
CA PRO A 129 -4.10 -8.99 1.76
C PRO A 129 -4.70 -8.76 3.15
N SER A 130 -5.35 -7.62 3.34
CA SER A 130 -6.23 -7.37 4.48
C SER A 130 -7.45 -8.30 4.42
N ASN A 131 -8.16 -8.47 5.53
CA ASN A 131 -9.40 -9.24 5.55
C ASN A 131 -10.54 -8.47 4.84
N MET A 132 -10.48 -8.45 3.50
CA MET A 132 -11.43 -7.68 2.69
C MET A 132 -12.88 -8.11 2.87
N GLU A 133 -13.15 -9.37 3.19
CA GLU A 133 -14.50 -9.84 3.45
C GLU A 133 -15.12 -9.17 4.69
N ALA A 134 -14.38 -9.15 5.81
CA ALA A 134 -14.82 -8.49 7.04
C ALA A 134 -14.93 -6.97 6.84
N ILE A 135 -13.93 -6.35 6.20
CA ILE A 135 -13.92 -4.91 5.94
C ILE A 135 -15.11 -4.48 5.08
N LYS A 136 -15.39 -5.20 3.98
CA LYS A 136 -16.57 -4.94 3.12
C LYS A 136 -17.90 -5.11 3.86
N THR A 137 -17.98 -6.08 4.75
CA THR A 137 -19.18 -6.29 5.58
C THR A 137 -19.44 -5.09 6.48
N ILE A 138 -18.39 -4.58 7.14
CA ILE A 138 -18.47 -3.38 7.99
C ILE A 138 -18.79 -2.15 7.15
N ALA A 139 -18.08 -1.94 6.04
CA ALA A 139 -18.30 -0.80 5.16
C ALA A 139 -19.75 -0.75 4.64
N LYS A 140 -20.29 -1.88 4.20
CA LYS A 140 -21.69 -1.98 3.75
C LYS A 140 -22.68 -1.67 4.88
N LYS A 141 -22.45 -2.19 6.10
CA LYS A 141 -23.32 -1.95 7.27
C LYS A 141 -23.39 -0.46 7.63
N HIS A 142 -22.31 0.27 7.48
CA HIS A 142 -22.18 1.67 7.89
C HIS A 142 -22.18 2.66 6.71
N ASN A 143 -22.42 2.18 5.48
CA ASN A 143 -22.39 2.98 4.25
C ASN A 143 -21.09 3.78 4.06
N LEU A 144 -19.95 3.09 4.20
CA LEU A 144 -18.61 3.66 4.08
C LEU A 144 -17.95 3.27 2.75
N MET A 145 -17.19 4.19 2.17
CA MET A 145 -16.32 3.90 1.02
C MET A 145 -15.11 3.06 1.46
N VAL A 146 -14.66 2.17 0.60
CA VAL A 146 -13.43 1.40 0.80
C VAL A 146 -12.41 1.78 -0.28
N ILE A 147 -11.30 2.42 0.14
CA ILE A 147 -10.20 2.81 -0.74
C ILE A 147 -9.01 1.88 -0.41
N GLU A 148 -8.71 0.92 -1.27
CA GLU A 148 -7.62 -0.02 -1.05
C GLU A 148 -6.26 0.64 -1.33
N ASP A 149 -5.39 0.73 -0.32
CA ASP A 149 -3.98 1.08 -0.52
C ASP A 149 -3.18 -0.19 -0.84
N CYS A 150 -2.94 -0.39 -2.12
CA CYS A 150 -2.19 -1.50 -2.70
C CYS A 150 -0.74 -1.13 -3.04
N ALA A 151 -0.20 -0.02 -2.49
CA ALA A 151 1.13 0.49 -2.83
C ALA A 151 2.28 -0.51 -2.55
N GLN A 152 2.05 -1.55 -1.77
CA GLN A 152 3.01 -2.62 -1.48
C GLN A 152 2.52 -4.00 -1.95
N ALA A 153 1.44 -4.05 -2.74
CA ALA A 153 0.74 -5.30 -3.05
C ALA A 153 0.24 -5.41 -4.50
N ILE A 154 0.85 -4.65 -5.42
CA ILE A 154 0.48 -4.78 -6.83
C ILE A 154 0.66 -6.23 -7.30
N GLY A 155 -0.36 -6.78 -7.98
CA GLY A 155 -0.37 -8.18 -8.42
C GLY A 155 -0.81 -9.20 -7.38
N ALA A 156 -0.93 -8.81 -6.09
CA ALA A 156 -1.55 -9.64 -5.07
C ALA A 156 -3.06 -9.82 -5.30
N GLY A 157 -3.68 -10.76 -4.58
CA GLY A 157 -5.10 -11.04 -4.69
C GLY A 157 -5.74 -11.43 -3.35
N PHE A 158 -7.06 -11.56 -3.37
CA PHE A 158 -7.82 -12.11 -2.26
C PHE A 158 -9.03 -12.88 -2.83
N LYS A 159 -9.16 -14.16 -2.44
CA LYS A 159 -10.25 -15.04 -2.91
C LYS A 159 -10.43 -15.04 -4.44
N GLY A 160 -9.32 -15.08 -5.18
CA GLY A 160 -9.30 -15.21 -6.64
C GLY A 160 -9.43 -13.91 -7.44
N ALA A 161 -9.66 -12.75 -6.80
CA ALA A 161 -9.64 -11.45 -7.45
C ALA A 161 -8.41 -10.63 -7.04
N ARG A 162 -7.94 -9.75 -7.91
CA ARG A 162 -6.78 -8.88 -7.62
C ARG A 162 -7.11 -7.88 -6.50
N LEU A 163 -6.14 -7.57 -5.65
CA LEU A 163 -6.27 -6.45 -4.70
C LEU A 163 -6.43 -5.13 -5.45
N GLY A 164 -7.16 -4.20 -4.84
CA GLY A 164 -7.60 -2.96 -5.46
C GLY A 164 -8.95 -3.06 -6.17
N THR A 165 -9.50 -4.29 -6.33
CA THR A 165 -10.80 -4.54 -6.98
C THR A 165 -11.90 -4.95 -5.99
N HIS A 166 -11.58 -5.06 -4.72
CA HIS A 166 -12.53 -5.45 -3.67
C HIS A 166 -13.27 -4.27 -3.07
N GLY A 167 -12.61 -3.11 -2.99
CA GLY A 167 -13.21 -1.84 -2.56
C GLY A 167 -13.85 -1.06 -3.71
N ASP A 168 -14.14 0.21 -3.45
CA ASP A 168 -14.70 1.14 -4.43
C ASP A 168 -13.61 1.72 -5.34
N ILE A 169 -12.40 1.93 -4.78
CA ILE A 169 -11.22 2.46 -5.47
C ILE A 169 -9.98 1.70 -5.01
N GLY A 170 -9.11 1.31 -5.95
CA GLY A 170 -7.79 0.76 -5.66
C GLY A 170 -6.68 1.75 -6.03
N CYS A 171 -5.68 1.90 -5.15
CA CYS A 171 -4.54 2.79 -5.32
C CYS A 171 -3.22 2.03 -5.29
N PHE A 172 -2.33 2.28 -6.26
CA PHE A 172 -1.05 1.59 -6.38
C PHE A 172 0.10 2.57 -6.49
N SER A 173 1.31 2.07 -6.21
CA SER A 173 2.56 2.80 -6.38
C SER A 173 3.50 2.05 -7.29
N LEU A 174 4.18 2.77 -8.18
CA LEU A 174 5.27 2.31 -9.03
C LEU A 174 6.60 2.97 -8.65
N GLN A 175 6.73 3.39 -7.38
CA GLN A 175 7.98 3.93 -6.86
C GLN A 175 9.08 2.86 -6.89
N GLN A 176 10.33 3.28 -6.99
CA GLN A 176 11.49 2.41 -7.25
C GLN A 176 11.57 1.14 -6.37
N SER A 177 11.13 1.17 -5.11
CA SER A 177 11.20 0.01 -4.21
C SER A 177 10.04 -0.99 -4.36
N LYS A 178 9.11 -0.74 -5.29
CA LYS A 178 7.91 -1.59 -5.47
C LYS A 178 8.20 -2.83 -6.33
N ILE A 179 7.25 -3.76 -6.36
CA ILE A 179 7.38 -5.03 -7.09
C ILE A 179 7.66 -4.80 -8.58
N ILE A 180 6.94 -3.86 -9.18
CA ILE A 180 7.22 -3.28 -10.50
C ILE A 180 7.37 -1.77 -10.36
N THR A 181 8.20 -1.15 -11.19
CA THR A 181 8.58 0.25 -10.99
C THR A 181 8.77 1.04 -12.28
N THR A 182 8.52 2.34 -12.19
CA THR A 182 8.89 3.36 -13.18
C THR A 182 9.79 4.44 -12.56
N GLY A 183 10.41 4.16 -11.38
CA GLY A 183 11.10 5.13 -10.55
C GLY A 183 10.13 5.90 -9.67
N GLU A 184 9.19 6.61 -10.25
CA GLU A 184 8.01 7.22 -9.63
C GLU A 184 6.79 6.98 -10.51
N GLY A 185 5.63 6.72 -9.90
CA GLY A 185 4.37 6.48 -10.59
C GLY A 185 3.32 5.91 -9.65
N GLY A 186 2.08 5.89 -10.13
CA GLY A 186 0.96 5.32 -9.41
C GLY A 186 -0.19 4.98 -10.35
N ILE A 187 -1.22 4.33 -9.81
CA ILE A 187 -2.41 3.94 -10.56
C ILE A 187 -3.60 4.07 -9.61
N VAL A 188 -4.72 4.53 -10.16
CA VAL A 188 -6.05 4.45 -9.55
C VAL A 188 -6.90 3.54 -10.42
N ILE A 189 -7.62 2.60 -9.81
CA ILE A 189 -8.59 1.73 -10.52
C ILE A 189 -9.95 1.78 -9.84
N THR A 190 -11.01 1.62 -10.63
CA THR A 190 -12.39 1.53 -10.13
C THR A 190 -13.30 0.89 -11.18
N ASN A 191 -14.46 0.36 -10.74
CA ASN A 191 -15.53 -0.07 -11.62
C ASN A 191 -16.69 0.95 -11.69
N ASN A 192 -16.54 2.12 -11.07
CA ASN A 192 -17.55 3.16 -11.03
C ASN A 192 -17.15 4.33 -11.92
N GLU A 193 -17.98 4.60 -12.95
CA GLU A 193 -17.77 5.66 -13.93
C GLU A 193 -17.69 7.04 -13.27
N GLU A 194 -18.55 7.34 -12.31
CA GLU A 194 -18.57 8.63 -11.63
C GLU A 194 -17.28 8.86 -10.83
N LEU A 195 -16.81 7.83 -10.12
CA LEU A 195 -15.54 7.91 -9.39
C LEU A 195 -14.37 8.08 -10.35
N HIS A 196 -14.37 7.41 -11.51
CA HIS A 196 -13.37 7.59 -12.55
C HIS A 196 -13.37 9.00 -13.12
N ASP A 197 -14.55 9.54 -13.47
CA ASP A 197 -14.68 10.91 -13.99
C ASP A 197 -14.16 11.94 -12.99
N ARG A 198 -14.53 11.80 -11.71
CA ARG A 198 -14.04 12.65 -10.64
C ARG A 198 -12.51 12.53 -10.47
N ALA A 199 -11.99 11.29 -10.53
CA ALA A 199 -10.54 11.04 -10.48
C ALA A 199 -9.82 11.73 -11.64
N ARG A 200 -10.35 11.67 -12.86
CA ARG A 200 -9.78 12.37 -14.02
C ARG A 200 -9.79 13.88 -13.85
N MET A 201 -10.86 14.46 -13.33
CA MET A 201 -10.93 15.91 -13.04
C MET A 201 -9.83 16.35 -12.08
N ILE A 202 -9.68 15.64 -10.95
CA ILE A 202 -8.62 15.93 -9.97
C ILE A 202 -7.23 15.76 -10.56
N HIS A 203 -7.01 14.68 -11.31
CA HIS A 203 -5.72 14.31 -11.86
C HIS A 203 -5.22 15.26 -12.94
N ASP A 204 -6.12 15.96 -13.65
CA ASP A 204 -5.79 16.71 -14.87
C ASP A 204 -6.23 18.18 -14.84
N GLY A 205 -6.10 18.84 -13.70
CA GLY A 205 -6.34 20.29 -13.58
C GLY A 205 -7.79 20.73 -13.76
N GLY A 206 -8.74 19.81 -13.68
CA GLY A 206 -10.16 20.09 -13.97
C GLY A 206 -10.49 20.01 -15.48
N ASN A 207 -9.63 19.35 -16.25
CA ASN A 207 -9.84 19.19 -17.69
C ASN A 207 -10.85 18.09 -17.99
N LEU A 208 -11.74 18.35 -18.96
CA LEU A 208 -12.77 17.41 -19.39
C LEU A 208 -12.29 16.35 -20.41
N TRP A 209 -11.01 16.33 -20.77
CA TRP A 209 -10.49 15.34 -21.70
C TRP A 209 -10.59 13.92 -21.14
N GLY A 210 -11.28 13.04 -21.88
CA GLY A 210 -11.50 11.65 -21.50
C GLY A 210 -12.47 11.45 -20.33
N VAL A 211 -13.21 12.49 -19.94
CA VAL A 211 -14.31 12.40 -18.98
C VAL A 211 -15.59 12.03 -19.74
N SER A 212 -16.48 11.27 -19.11
CA SER A 212 -17.77 10.91 -19.69
C SER A 212 -18.58 12.14 -20.08
N LYS A 213 -19.29 12.06 -21.22
CA LYS A 213 -20.19 13.13 -21.68
C LYS A 213 -21.37 13.37 -20.73
N HIS A 214 -21.61 12.43 -19.82
CA HIS A 214 -22.70 12.48 -18.84
C HIS A 214 -22.22 12.88 -17.45
N THR A 215 -20.94 13.18 -17.27
CA THR A 215 -20.40 13.52 -15.97
C THR A 215 -21.04 14.77 -15.39
N SER A 216 -21.38 14.72 -14.11
CA SER A 216 -21.70 15.90 -13.30
C SER A 216 -20.47 16.47 -12.61
N ALA A 217 -19.30 15.81 -12.71
CA ALA A 217 -18.05 16.26 -12.12
C ALA A 217 -17.55 17.50 -12.87
N PHE A 218 -17.55 18.64 -12.19
CA PHE A 218 -17.04 19.92 -12.72
C PHE A 218 -16.43 20.74 -11.60
N PHE A 219 -15.13 20.54 -11.35
CA PHE A 219 -14.40 21.21 -10.29
C PHE A 219 -12.90 21.32 -10.63
N PRO A 220 -12.16 22.24 -10.01
CA PRO A 220 -10.73 22.37 -10.25
C PRO A 220 -9.95 21.14 -9.77
N GLY A 221 -8.88 20.81 -10.48
CA GLY A 221 -8.00 19.69 -10.15
C GLY A 221 -6.54 20.11 -10.05
N MET A 222 -5.66 19.13 -9.92
CA MET A 222 -4.22 19.27 -9.86
C MET A 222 -3.57 18.58 -11.06
N ASN A 223 -2.26 18.71 -11.22
CA ASN A 223 -1.54 17.94 -12.23
C ASN A 223 -0.85 16.74 -11.58
N PHE A 224 -1.46 15.59 -11.72
CA PHE A 224 -0.91 14.30 -11.27
C PHE A 224 -0.66 13.33 -12.43
N ARG A 225 -0.58 13.84 -13.65
CA ARG A 225 -0.41 13.02 -14.86
C ARG A 225 0.90 12.25 -14.86
N MET A 226 0.85 11.00 -15.30
CA MET A 226 2.02 10.24 -15.72
C MET A 226 2.46 10.70 -17.12
N ASP A 227 3.76 10.75 -17.37
CA ASP A 227 4.33 11.03 -18.70
C ASP A 227 4.50 9.74 -19.52
N GLU A 228 4.73 9.91 -20.83
CA GLU A 228 4.84 8.81 -21.79
C GLU A 228 6.06 7.89 -21.53
N VAL A 229 7.17 8.40 -21.01
CA VAL A 229 8.36 7.60 -20.71
C VAL A 229 8.04 6.60 -19.60
N ARG A 230 7.37 7.06 -18.53
CA ARG A 230 6.93 6.18 -17.44
C ARG A 230 5.86 5.20 -17.91
N GLY A 231 4.93 5.63 -18.74
CA GLY A 231 3.92 4.75 -19.36
C GLY A 231 4.54 3.59 -20.14
N ALA A 232 5.57 3.88 -20.95
CA ALA A 232 6.30 2.88 -21.68
C ALA A 232 7.03 1.85 -20.78
N ILE A 233 7.76 2.33 -19.79
CA ILE A 233 8.42 1.47 -18.80
C ILE A 233 7.38 0.63 -18.02
N ALA A 234 6.28 1.24 -17.59
CA ALA A 234 5.22 0.58 -16.84
C ALA A 234 4.60 -0.59 -17.63
N SER A 235 4.39 -0.42 -18.93
CA SER A 235 3.86 -1.47 -19.80
C SER A 235 4.77 -2.71 -19.84
N VAL A 236 6.08 -2.51 -19.95
CA VAL A 236 7.05 -3.62 -19.90
C VAL A 236 7.06 -4.26 -18.52
N GLN A 237 7.14 -3.46 -17.47
CA GLN A 237 7.13 -3.95 -16.08
C GLN A 237 5.88 -4.77 -15.75
N LEU A 238 4.73 -4.39 -16.29
CA LEU A 238 3.46 -5.11 -16.08
C LEU A 238 3.49 -6.53 -16.67
N THR A 239 4.22 -6.78 -17.74
CA THR A 239 4.37 -8.13 -18.32
C THR A 239 5.14 -9.07 -17.40
N ARG A 240 6.03 -8.54 -16.55
CA ARG A 240 6.86 -9.30 -15.61
C ARG A 240 6.19 -9.60 -14.28
N LEU A 241 5.09 -8.89 -13.97
CA LEU A 241 4.46 -8.87 -12.65
C LEU A 241 4.14 -10.27 -12.10
N ASP A 242 3.44 -11.09 -12.90
CA ASP A 242 3.00 -12.41 -12.43
C ASP A 242 4.18 -13.35 -12.18
N GLY A 243 5.21 -13.29 -13.02
CA GLY A 243 6.45 -14.06 -12.83
C GLY A 243 7.20 -13.63 -11.55
N PHE A 244 7.26 -12.34 -11.25
CA PHE A 244 7.87 -11.86 -10.00
C PHE A 244 7.10 -12.35 -8.77
N ILE A 245 5.77 -12.26 -8.78
CA ILE A 245 4.91 -12.74 -7.68
C ILE A 245 5.08 -14.24 -7.46
N GLU A 246 5.02 -15.04 -8.51
CA GLU A 246 5.16 -16.50 -8.42
C GLU A 246 6.53 -16.91 -7.86
N ASN A 247 7.59 -16.27 -8.35
CA ASN A 247 8.94 -16.50 -7.84
C ASN A 247 9.08 -16.15 -6.35
N MET A 248 8.54 -15.01 -5.92
CA MET A 248 8.57 -14.63 -4.50
C MET A 248 7.70 -15.56 -3.65
N ARG A 249 6.53 -15.97 -4.15
CA ARG A 249 5.61 -16.88 -3.44
C ARG A 249 6.26 -18.23 -3.19
N THR A 250 6.82 -18.86 -4.20
CA THR A 250 7.53 -20.12 -4.09
C THR A 250 8.59 -20.07 -2.99
N ARG A 251 9.41 -19.02 -2.98
CA ARG A 251 10.50 -18.85 -2.02
C ARG A 251 10.03 -18.56 -0.60
N LYS A 252 9.05 -17.67 -0.46
CA LYS A 252 8.47 -17.36 0.86
C LYS A 252 7.87 -18.61 1.51
N TYR A 253 7.11 -19.39 0.74
CA TYR A 253 6.44 -20.54 1.31
C TYR A 253 7.39 -21.71 1.55
N LYS A 254 8.47 -21.87 0.75
CA LYS A 254 9.59 -22.77 1.08
C LYS A 254 10.22 -22.38 2.42
N LEU A 255 10.54 -21.10 2.63
CA LEU A 255 11.09 -20.61 3.90
C LEU A 255 10.09 -20.83 5.06
N ARG A 256 8.81 -20.53 4.85
CA ARG A 256 7.77 -20.66 5.84
C ARG A 256 7.63 -22.13 6.32
N GLU A 257 7.63 -23.08 5.41
CA GLU A 257 7.58 -24.52 5.72
C GLU A 257 8.84 -24.96 6.47
N ALA A 258 10.01 -24.45 6.05
CA ALA A 258 11.29 -24.79 6.68
C ALA A 258 11.43 -24.32 8.14
N ILE A 259 10.58 -23.42 8.65
CA ILE A 259 10.65 -22.89 10.02
C ILE A 259 9.36 -23.10 10.82
N ALA A 260 8.36 -23.77 10.25
CA ALA A 260 7.03 -23.89 10.85
C ALA A 260 7.00 -24.78 12.11
N ASP A 261 7.96 -25.67 12.26
CA ASP A 261 8.12 -26.60 13.37
C ASP A 261 9.00 -26.08 14.53
N ILE A 262 9.45 -24.81 14.46
CA ILE A 262 10.30 -24.24 15.50
C ILE A 262 9.42 -23.73 16.65
N ASP A 263 9.54 -24.37 17.82
CA ASP A 263 8.87 -23.91 19.03
C ASP A 263 9.29 -22.49 19.40
N GLY A 264 8.33 -21.66 19.82
CA GLY A 264 8.57 -20.26 20.18
C GLY A 264 8.53 -19.29 19.01
N ILE A 265 8.31 -19.75 17.78
CA ILE A 265 8.06 -18.92 16.59
C ILE A 265 6.58 -18.98 16.21
N GLU A 266 5.89 -17.85 16.21
CA GLU A 266 4.53 -17.72 15.69
C GLU A 266 4.58 -17.13 14.26
N LEU A 267 4.07 -17.83 13.27
CA LEU A 267 4.05 -17.37 11.88
C LEU A 267 2.94 -16.34 11.67
N ARG A 268 3.25 -15.21 10.98
CA ARG A 268 2.28 -14.19 10.57
C ARG A 268 1.05 -14.85 9.93
N LYS A 269 -0.14 -14.42 10.34
CA LYS A 269 -1.39 -14.82 9.69
C LYS A 269 -1.46 -14.24 8.28
N VAL A 270 -1.87 -15.07 7.33
CA VAL A 270 -2.15 -14.69 5.94
C VAL A 270 -3.58 -15.09 5.62
N HIS A 271 -4.43 -14.14 5.28
CA HIS A 271 -5.85 -14.37 5.03
C HIS A 271 -6.11 -15.17 3.74
N ASP A 272 -5.22 -15.04 2.76
CA ASP A 272 -5.23 -15.81 1.52
C ASP A 272 -3.78 -16.11 1.08
N LYS A 273 -3.36 -17.36 1.22
CA LYS A 273 -2.02 -17.82 0.83
C LYS A 273 -1.77 -17.61 -0.68
N ASN A 274 -2.77 -17.85 -1.50
CA ASN A 274 -2.64 -17.76 -2.95
C ASN A 274 -2.68 -16.30 -3.43
N GLY A 275 -3.22 -15.40 -2.62
CA GLY A 275 -3.28 -13.98 -2.89
C GLY A 275 -2.10 -13.17 -2.39
N ASP A 276 -1.23 -13.76 -1.57
CA ASP A 276 -0.05 -13.08 -1.00
C ASP A 276 0.97 -12.71 -2.09
N ALA A 277 1.37 -11.43 -2.19
CA ALA A 277 2.46 -10.99 -3.07
C ALA A 277 3.83 -11.51 -2.63
N SER A 278 3.93 -11.96 -1.39
CA SER A 278 5.09 -12.67 -0.87
C SER A 278 6.41 -11.90 -0.83
N THR A 279 6.34 -10.58 -0.73
CA THR A 279 7.52 -9.70 -0.68
C THR A 279 8.33 -9.84 0.61
N THR A 280 7.72 -10.39 1.66
CA THR A 280 8.36 -10.46 3.00
C THR A 280 7.86 -11.66 3.77
N MET A 281 8.76 -12.42 4.35
CA MET A 281 8.49 -13.41 5.39
C MET A 281 8.47 -12.72 6.75
N VAL A 282 7.44 -12.97 7.56
CA VAL A 282 7.34 -12.42 8.92
C VAL A 282 6.94 -13.52 9.89
N PHE A 283 7.57 -13.51 11.06
CA PHE A 283 7.20 -14.31 12.22
C PHE A 283 7.36 -13.50 13.51
N PHE A 284 6.68 -13.92 14.56
CA PHE A 284 6.69 -13.27 15.85
C PHE A 284 7.40 -14.12 16.91
N LEU A 285 8.08 -13.45 17.81
CA LEU A 285 8.58 -14.03 19.06
C LEU A 285 7.65 -13.66 20.22
N SER A 286 7.87 -14.24 21.40
CA SER A 286 6.98 -14.03 22.55
C SER A 286 7.07 -12.62 23.14
N THR A 287 8.24 -11.95 23.03
CA THR A 287 8.45 -10.58 23.57
C THR A 287 9.31 -9.73 22.64
N PRO A 288 9.20 -8.39 22.70
CA PRO A 288 10.08 -7.47 21.94
C PRO A 288 11.57 -7.63 22.29
N ASP A 289 11.91 -7.88 23.56
CA ASP A 289 13.30 -8.11 23.98
C ASP A 289 13.87 -9.38 23.38
N LEU A 290 13.08 -10.44 23.30
CA LEU A 290 13.49 -11.67 22.64
C LEU A 290 13.67 -11.46 21.14
N ALA A 291 12.79 -10.69 20.49
CA ALA A 291 12.91 -10.36 19.07
C ALA A 291 14.20 -9.59 18.77
N ARG A 292 14.56 -8.62 19.63
CA ARG A 292 15.82 -7.89 19.51
C ARG A 292 17.03 -8.83 19.64
N LYS A 293 17.06 -9.65 20.71
CA LYS A 293 18.12 -10.64 20.94
C LYS A 293 18.24 -11.64 19.78
N PHE A 294 17.10 -12.12 19.29
CA PHE A 294 17.03 -13.04 18.15
C PHE A 294 17.64 -12.41 16.89
N GLY A 295 17.31 -11.15 16.59
CA GLY A 295 17.88 -10.43 15.46
C GLY A 295 19.41 -10.22 15.57
N GLU A 296 19.91 -9.90 16.77
CA GLU A 296 21.35 -9.79 17.04
C GLU A 296 22.09 -11.10 16.78
N VAL A 297 21.50 -12.23 17.21
CA VAL A 297 22.10 -13.56 16.99
C VAL A 297 22.00 -13.97 15.53
N MET A 298 20.88 -13.72 14.84
CA MET A 298 20.76 -13.95 13.38
C MET A 298 21.86 -13.23 12.58
N GLY A 299 22.23 -12.02 13.00
CA GLY A 299 23.34 -11.28 12.39
C GLY A 299 24.67 -12.04 12.42
N LYS A 300 24.96 -12.83 13.48
CA LYS A 300 26.15 -13.66 13.58
C LYS A 300 26.14 -14.83 12.58
N TYR A 301 24.97 -15.28 12.19
CA TYR A 301 24.77 -16.28 11.12
C TYR A 301 24.70 -15.67 9.70
N GLY A 302 25.05 -14.37 9.57
CA GLY A 302 25.12 -13.66 8.29
C GLY A 302 23.77 -13.32 7.67
N VAL A 303 22.70 -13.29 8.48
CA VAL A 303 21.34 -12.86 8.07
C VAL A 303 20.88 -11.76 9.04
N PRO A 304 21.26 -10.49 8.81
CA PRO A 304 20.85 -9.41 9.69
C PRO A 304 19.34 -9.25 9.67
N ALA A 305 18.73 -9.22 10.85
CA ALA A 305 17.30 -9.01 11.05
C ALA A 305 17.08 -8.26 12.38
N GLY A 306 15.86 -7.84 12.63
CA GLY A 306 15.49 -7.18 13.88
C GLY A 306 13.99 -6.95 13.96
N PRO A 307 13.49 -6.48 15.11
CA PRO A 307 12.08 -6.14 15.25
C PRO A 307 11.70 -5.03 14.27
N MET A 308 10.48 -5.12 13.74
CA MET A 308 9.95 -4.13 12.79
C MET A 308 9.74 -2.76 13.45
N TYR A 309 9.58 -2.73 14.77
CA TYR A 309 9.45 -1.50 15.53
C TYR A 309 10.31 -1.55 16.79
N THR A 310 11.02 -0.44 17.03
CA THR A 310 11.67 -0.14 18.31
C THR A 310 11.27 1.27 18.70
N HIS A 311 10.88 1.48 19.96
CA HIS A 311 10.47 2.80 20.43
C HIS A 311 11.54 3.86 20.16
N GLY A 312 11.12 4.98 19.55
CA GLY A 312 12.02 6.10 19.22
C GLY A 312 12.82 5.95 17.91
N ASN A 313 12.63 4.89 17.11
CA ASN A 313 13.36 4.73 15.83
C ASN A 313 12.87 5.68 14.70
N GLY A 314 11.73 6.38 14.90
CA GLY A 314 11.20 7.36 13.94
C GLY A 314 10.73 6.77 12.62
N ASP A 315 10.49 5.47 12.54
CA ASP A 315 10.03 4.79 11.32
C ASP A 315 8.66 5.33 10.86
N LYS A 316 8.62 5.84 9.64
CA LYS A 316 7.42 6.42 9.04
C LYS A 316 6.38 5.38 8.58
N HIS A 317 6.65 4.10 8.74
CA HIS A 317 5.64 3.03 8.58
C HIS A 317 4.82 2.79 9.84
N VAL A 318 5.22 3.30 10.98
CA VAL A 318 4.53 3.08 12.26
C VAL A 318 4.06 4.41 12.82
N TYR A 319 2.81 4.49 13.27
CA TYR A 319 2.14 5.74 13.65
C TYR A 319 2.90 6.61 14.67
N PRO A 320 3.70 6.11 15.64
CA PRO A 320 4.49 6.99 16.51
C PRO A 320 5.54 7.81 15.75
N GLY A 321 5.95 7.37 14.56
CA GLY A 321 6.82 8.13 13.68
C GLY A 321 6.11 9.22 12.84
N TRP A 322 4.79 9.37 12.92
CA TRP A 322 4.03 10.37 12.15
C TRP A 322 3.92 11.70 12.86
N ASP A 323 5.06 12.34 13.13
CA ASP A 323 5.19 13.52 13.99
C ASP A 323 4.17 14.62 13.67
N TYR A 324 3.98 14.96 12.38
CA TYR A 324 3.07 16.03 12.00
C TYR A 324 1.58 15.63 12.10
N ILE A 325 1.23 14.35 11.99
CA ILE A 325 -0.12 13.86 12.27
C ILE A 325 -0.39 13.93 13.78
N LEU A 326 0.50 13.37 14.61
CA LEU A 326 0.35 13.34 16.06
C LEU A 326 0.31 14.76 16.65
N GLN A 327 1.10 15.69 16.09
CA GLN A 327 1.13 17.09 16.51
C GLN A 327 0.06 17.96 15.81
N LYS A 328 -0.80 17.38 14.99
CA LYS A 328 -1.85 18.09 14.23
C LYS A 328 -1.31 19.24 13.37
N LYS A 329 -0.10 19.07 12.81
CA LYS A 329 0.55 20.06 11.95
C LYS A 329 0.08 19.94 10.51
N THR A 330 -0.26 21.07 9.91
CA THR A 330 -0.69 21.18 8.52
C THR A 330 -0.03 22.39 7.85
N TYR A 331 -0.18 22.51 6.53
CA TYR A 331 0.27 23.70 5.78
C TYR A 331 -0.69 24.89 5.91
N HIS A 332 -1.89 24.70 6.45
CA HIS A 332 -2.82 25.78 6.74
C HIS A 332 -2.42 26.52 8.02
N SER A 333 -2.26 27.84 7.95
CA SER A 333 -1.91 28.67 9.10
C SER A 333 -2.95 28.65 10.23
N ASN A 334 -4.21 28.34 9.92
CA ASN A 334 -5.31 28.19 10.87
C ASN A 334 -5.46 26.75 11.42
N GLY A 335 -4.57 25.81 11.03
CA GLY A 335 -4.56 24.45 11.53
C GLY A 335 -5.63 23.50 10.96
N LEU A 336 -6.35 23.89 9.90
CA LEU A 336 -7.29 22.97 9.23
C LEU A 336 -6.55 21.72 8.70
N PRO A 337 -7.20 20.55 8.72
CA PRO A 337 -8.60 20.25 9.11
C PRO A 337 -8.84 20.16 10.62
N TYR A 338 -7.81 19.98 11.43
CA TYR A 338 -7.94 19.64 12.87
C TYR A 338 -8.66 20.67 13.72
N THR A 339 -8.62 21.95 13.34
CA THR A 339 -9.28 23.06 14.05
C THR A 339 -10.72 23.28 13.62
N HIS A 340 -11.24 22.47 12.69
CA HIS A 340 -12.63 22.62 12.27
C HIS A 340 -13.60 22.21 13.39
N PRO A 341 -14.62 23.03 13.70
CA PRO A 341 -15.49 22.80 14.87
C PRO A 341 -16.21 21.45 14.89
N THR A 342 -16.46 20.85 13.72
CA THR A 342 -17.14 19.55 13.58
C THR A 342 -16.41 18.42 14.31
N TYR A 343 -15.08 18.47 14.43
CA TYR A 343 -14.30 17.38 15.03
C TYR A 343 -14.20 17.44 16.54
N GLY A 344 -14.48 18.59 17.16
CA GLY A 344 -14.21 18.78 18.59
C GLY A 344 -12.71 18.69 18.88
N ASP A 345 -12.36 18.09 20.01
CA ASP A 345 -10.95 17.93 20.42
C ASP A 345 -10.40 16.55 20.01
N ILE A 346 -9.76 16.51 18.84
CA ILE A 346 -9.10 15.29 18.36
C ILE A 346 -7.83 15.06 19.18
N GLN A 347 -7.69 13.87 19.74
CA GLN A 347 -6.52 13.46 20.49
C GLN A 347 -5.74 12.37 19.77
N TYR A 348 -4.43 12.61 19.57
CA TYR A 348 -3.47 11.60 19.15
C TYR A 348 -2.42 11.41 20.23
N SER A 349 -1.95 10.18 20.39
CA SER A 349 -0.80 9.87 21.23
C SER A 349 0.05 8.77 20.58
N ASP A 350 1.34 8.75 20.89
CA ASP A 350 2.29 7.74 20.40
C ASP A 350 2.04 6.33 20.99
N ARG A 351 1.03 6.18 21.88
CA ARG A 351 0.64 4.93 22.54
C ARG A 351 -0.83 4.55 22.34
N MET A 352 -1.52 5.22 21.40
CA MET A 352 -2.96 5.01 21.21
C MET A 352 -3.32 3.64 20.56
N CYS A 353 -2.36 2.97 19.94
CA CYS A 353 -2.52 1.66 19.32
C CYS A 353 -1.50 0.65 19.90
N PRO A 354 -1.68 0.21 21.18
CA PRO A 354 -0.69 -0.63 21.88
C PRO A 354 -0.55 -2.03 21.29
N LYS A 355 -1.63 -2.63 20.73
CA LYS A 355 -1.56 -3.93 20.04
C LYS A 355 -0.65 -3.88 18.82
N THR A 356 -0.73 -2.78 18.04
CA THR A 356 0.14 -2.55 16.89
C THR A 356 1.60 -2.53 17.30
N LEU A 357 1.92 -1.80 18.37
CA LEU A 357 3.30 -1.69 18.86
C LEU A 357 3.84 -3.03 19.39
N ASP A 358 3.00 -3.81 20.08
CA ASP A 358 3.35 -5.15 20.54
C ASP A 358 3.66 -6.09 19.35
N TYR A 359 2.75 -6.19 18.39
CA TYR A 359 2.99 -7.04 17.21
C TYR A 359 4.28 -6.64 16.47
N LEU A 360 4.46 -5.36 16.17
CA LEU A 360 5.62 -4.90 15.42
C LEU A 360 6.92 -5.01 16.21
N GLY A 361 6.86 -4.85 17.55
CA GLY A 361 8.01 -5.04 18.44
C GLY A 361 8.47 -6.50 18.51
N ARG A 362 7.56 -7.45 18.35
CA ARG A 362 7.83 -8.90 18.35
C ARG A 362 8.11 -9.48 16.97
N ALA A 363 7.81 -8.73 15.90
CA ALA A 363 7.90 -9.20 14.52
C ALA A 363 9.32 -9.14 13.97
N ILE A 364 9.84 -10.26 13.51
CA ILE A 364 11.05 -10.35 12.68
C ILE A 364 10.62 -10.43 11.22
N CYS A 365 11.22 -9.59 10.36
CA CYS A 365 10.92 -9.59 8.94
C CYS A 365 12.15 -9.89 8.09
N ILE A 366 11.93 -10.64 7.01
CA ILE A 366 12.95 -11.00 6.02
C ILE A 366 12.38 -10.72 4.64
N GLY A 367 13.03 -9.80 3.92
CA GLY A 367 12.63 -9.47 2.54
C GLY A 367 12.81 -10.67 1.61
N ILE A 368 11.85 -10.90 0.75
CA ILE A 368 11.89 -11.93 -0.29
C ILE A 368 11.94 -11.22 -1.66
N GLY A 369 13.05 -11.44 -2.39
CA GLY A 369 13.21 -10.92 -3.75
C GLY A 369 12.88 -11.97 -4.80
N HIS A 370 12.38 -11.53 -5.96
CA HIS A 370 12.08 -12.44 -7.08
C HIS A 370 13.33 -13.12 -7.66
N GLU A 371 14.52 -12.58 -7.42
CA GLU A 371 15.82 -13.13 -7.88
C GLU A 371 16.53 -13.99 -6.82
N MET A 372 15.98 -14.15 -5.61
CA MET A 372 16.62 -14.97 -4.59
C MET A 372 16.74 -16.41 -5.04
N SER A 373 17.91 -17.00 -4.85
CA SER A 373 18.16 -18.41 -5.13
C SER A 373 17.60 -19.30 -4.01
N ASP A 374 17.35 -20.57 -4.32
CA ASP A 374 16.97 -21.56 -3.32
C ASP A 374 18.03 -21.73 -2.25
N GLU A 375 19.31 -21.65 -2.62
CA GLU A 375 20.46 -21.69 -1.69
C GLU A 375 20.38 -20.53 -0.68
N THR A 376 19.99 -19.32 -1.14
CA THR A 376 19.80 -18.18 -0.24
C THR A 376 18.67 -18.42 0.74
N ILE A 377 17.55 -19.03 0.30
CA ILE A 377 16.42 -19.39 1.16
C ILE A 377 16.85 -20.43 2.19
N ASP A 378 17.58 -21.46 1.78
CA ASP A 378 18.08 -22.52 2.68
C ASP A 378 19.08 -21.94 3.71
N LYS A 379 19.95 -21.01 3.31
CA LYS A 379 20.82 -20.27 4.23
C LYS A 379 20.02 -19.48 5.27
N VAL A 380 18.98 -18.77 4.85
CA VAL A 380 18.10 -18.02 5.76
C VAL A 380 17.40 -18.97 6.74
N ALA A 381 16.82 -20.07 6.25
CA ALA A 381 16.17 -21.07 7.09
C ALA A 381 17.12 -21.66 8.16
N ASN A 382 18.35 -22.00 7.74
CA ASN A 382 19.38 -22.52 8.65
C ASN A 382 19.80 -21.47 9.69
N ALA A 383 19.92 -20.20 9.30
CA ALA A 383 20.23 -19.12 10.24
C ALA A 383 19.12 -18.96 11.29
N ILE A 384 17.83 -19.00 10.88
CA ILE A 384 16.71 -18.94 11.82
C ILE A 384 16.74 -20.13 12.78
N ARG A 385 16.92 -21.35 12.27
CA ARG A 385 16.98 -22.57 13.11
C ARG A 385 18.14 -22.55 14.10
N SER A 386 19.33 -22.12 13.67
CA SER A 386 20.50 -21.99 14.54
C SER A 386 20.29 -20.92 15.60
N THR A 387 19.71 -19.79 15.22
CA THR A 387 19.37 -18.72 16.15
C THR A 387 18.33 -19.18 17.19
N ALA A 388 17.31 -19.92 16.76
CA ALA A 388 16.32 -20.46 17.67
C ALA A 388 16.93 -21.37 18.74
N LYS A 389 17.86 -22.26 18.35
CA LYS A 389 18.59 -23.11 19.31
C LYS A 389 19.39 -22.32 20.32
N ASP A 390 19.91 -21.15 19.95
CA ASP A 390 20.73 -20.32 20.82
C ASP A 390 19.92 -19.36 21.72
N THR A 391 18.64 -19.15 21.39
CA THR A 391 17.86 -18.06 22.02
C THR A 391 16.51 -18.48 22.60
N LEU A 392 15.88 -19.53 22.06
CA LEU A 392 14.59 -20.09 22.52
C LEU A 392 14.78 -21.32 23.40
#